data_fb9f2e1365b277500d53ddfffbffb304
#
_entry.id   fb9f2e1365b277500d53ddfffbffb304
#
_cell.length_a   1.000
_cell.length_b   1.000
_cell.length_c   1.000
_cell.angle_alpha   90.00
_cell.angle_beta   90.00
_cell.angle_gamma   90.00
#
_symmetry.space_group_name_H-M   'P 1'
#
loop_
_entity.id
_entity.type
_entity.pdbx_description
1 polymer ?
#
loop_
_entity_poly.entity_id
_entity_poly.type
_entity_poly.pdbx_seq_one_letter_code
_entity_poly.pdbx_strand_id
1 'polypeptide(L)'
;MDSDTNQEIVRKNKRFNVKVKHNDRPWDFLDQYRGKDFEGEWPSVVEMFRISCKRYPDNLFLHAFSPKEEKFTYREAEKKIEEVSYALLADGVKKGDKIAVSGKNSPEWAIAYLAVLFAGAIVVPLDYSLRDNEMEHLISFGGVSRLFIDKERIGNIDKDGNLGLKKYSLEPDSDYPFVLDMTGEKREAEKSSGNELAAILFTSGTTGTPKGVMLSHDNLVSDCYLAQGNMNIYSTDVFYAILPIHHAYTMLAVFFEAMSVGAAIVFGKKLVVTQILKELKEGHVTMFLAVPMLFNKMIGALMAGVKKKGALVYGLVRAMMGFSGFVKKVFGVNIGKKMFGFLLKNLSLEENRICICGGGPLPASTFKMFNELGIDFVQGYGLTETSPITHLNPVFAYIETSVGKKIPGVEVKIEDPDSDGNGTIYIKGSVVMQGYYNNQE
;
A
#
# COMPACT_ATOMS: atom_id res chain seq x y z
N MET A 1 17.21 16.38 -29.09
CA MET A 1 18.15 17.15 -28.24
C MET A 1 17.83 16.77 -26.83
N ASP A 2 18.68 15.93 -26.30
CA ASP A 2 18.56 15.29 -25.00
C ASP A 2 18.63 16.33 -23.89
N SER A 3 17.65 16.37 -23.04
CA SER A 3 17.76 17.00 -21.74
C SER A 3 17.44 15.96 -20.66
N ASP A 4 18.30 14.96 -20.56
CA ASP A 4 18.50 14.18 -19.35
C ASP A 4 19.17 15.06 -18.30
N THR A 5 18.46 16.04 -17.79
CA THR A 5 18.84 16.70 -16.54
C THR A 5 18.17 15.98 -15.39
N ASN A 6 18.55 14.72 -15.18
CA ASN A 6 18.52 14.12 -13.86
C ASN A 6 19.42 14.99 -12.96
N GLN A 7 18.83 15.94 -12.24
CA GLN A 7 19.56 16.65 -11.19
C GLN A 7 19.89 15.62 -10.10
N GLU A 8 21.10 15.04 -10.19
CA GLU A 8 21.68 14.25 -9.12
C GLU A 8 21.83 15.15 -7.89
N ILE A 9 20.83 15.20 -7.04
CA ILE A 9 20.94 15.88 -5.76
C ILE A 9 21.81 15.02 -4.87
N VAL A 10 23.09 15.39 -4.82
CA VAL A 10 24.04 14.82 -3.89
C VAL A 10 23.74 15.36 -2.50
N ARG A 11 22.92 14.67 -1.73
CA ARG A 11 22.72 15.00 -0.31
C ARG A 11 23.94 14.55 0.49
N LYS A 12 24.62 15.49 1.10
CA LYS A 12 25.67 15.19 2.08
C LYS A 12 25.01 14.77 3.39
N ASN A 13 25.27 13.56 3.86
CA ASN A 13 25.05 13.26 5.25
C ASN A 13 25.95 14.23 6.05
N LYS A 14 25.35 15.20 6.77
CA LYS A 14 26.09 16.27 7.46
C LYS A 14 27.17 15.77 8.42
N ARG A 15 27.07 14.48 8.88
CA ARG A 15 28.05 13.87 9.78
C ARG A 15 29.27 13.23 9.07
N PHE A 16 29.10 12.71 7.86
CA PHE A 16 30.13 11.83 7.25
C PHE A 16 30.39 12.05 5.77
N ASN A 17 29.90 13.12 5.15
CA ASN A 17 30.16 13.46 3.74
C ASN A 17 29.85 12.34 2.69
N VAL A 18 28.93 11.43 3.01
CA VAL A 18 28.58 10.32 2.10
C VAL A 18 27.64 10.84 1.01
N LYS A 19 28.03 10.61 -0.25
CA LYS A 19 27.20 10.92 -1.43
C LYS A 19 26.29 9.75 -1.70
N VAL A 20 24.98 9.93 -1.59
CA VAL A 20 23.98 8.92 -1.95
C VAL A 20 23.19 9.44 -3.16
N LYS A 21 23.14 8.63 -4.22
CA LYS A 21 22.25 8.90 -5.37
C LYS A 21 20.82 8.69 -4.90
N HIS A 22 20.03 9.75 -4.97
CA HIS A 22 18.61 9.71 -4.65
C HIS A 22 17.88 10.61 -5.64
N ASN A 23 16.78 10.08 -6.20
CA ASN A 23 15.89 10.86 -7.04
C ASN A 23 14.80 11.45 -6.15
N ASP A 24 14.81 12.76 -5.96
CA ASP A 24 13.82 13.47 -5.14
C ASP A 24 12.46 13.62 -5.88
N ARG A 25 12.40 13.36 -7.18
CA ARG A 25 11.21 13.48 -8.03
C ARG A 25 11.07 12.27 -8.98
N PRO A 26 10.86 11.07 -8.45
CA PRO A 26 10.78 9.87 -9.27
C PRO A 26 9.58 9.86 -10.24
N TRP A 27 8.64 10.78 -10.06
CA TRP A 27 7.45 10.98 -10.90
C TRP A 27 7.63 11.93 -12.08
N ASP A 28 8.82 12.50 -12.33
CA ASP A 28 9.05 13.42 -13.47
C ASP A 28 8.70 12.82 -14.83
N PHE A 29 8.69 11.49 -14.94
CA PHE A 29 8.22 10.80 -16.14
C PHE A 29 6.75 11.13 -16.51
N LEU A 30 5.93 11.57 -15.56
CA LEU A 30 4.53 11.93 -15.80
C LEU A 30 4.40 13.11 -16.76
N ASP A 31 5.42 13.99 -16.84
CA ASP A 31 5.41 15.14 -17.76
C ASP A 31 5.32 14.71 -19.23
N GLN A 32 5.73 13.49 -19.58
CA GLN A 32 5.61 12.93 -20.94
C GLN A 32 4.13 12.58 -21.30
N TYR A 33 3.29 12.39 -20.29
CA TYR A 33 1.87 11.99 -20.41
C TYR A 33 0.91 13.15 -20.17
N ARG A 34 1.37 14.21 -19.48
CA ARG A 34 0.57 15.40 -19.18
C ARG A 34 0.14 16.12 -20.46
N GLY A 35 -1.13 16.54 -20.53
CA GLY A 35 -1.74 17.15 -21.72
C GLY A 35 -2.08 16.15 -22.83
N LYS A 36 -1.86 14.83 -22.61
CA LYS A 36 -2.20 13.76 -23.56
C LYS A 36 -3.07 12.67 -22.91
N ASP A 37 -2.59 12.14 -21.81
CA ASP A 37 -3.25 11.04 -21.11
C ASP A 37 -3.99 11.52 -19.86
N PHE A 38 -3.59 12.64 -19.29
CA PHE A 38 -4.25 13.32 -18.16
C PHE A 38 -4.01 14.83 -18.18
N GLU A 39 -4.87 15.56 -17.46
CA GLU A 39 -4.74 16.99 -17.21
C GLU A 39 -4.46 17.24 -15.71
N GLY A 40 -3.98 18.45 -15.36
CA GLY A 40 -3.70 18.81 -13.98
C GLY A 40 -2.28 18.45 -13.49
N GLU A 41 -2.10 18.51 -12.19
CA GLU A 41 -0.80 18.20 -11.56
C GLU A 41 -0.58 16.68 -11.47
N TRP A 42 -1.62 15.93 -11.13
CA TRP A 42 -1.60 14.49 -10.97
C TRP A 42 -2.62 13.81 -11.89
N PRO A 43 -2.36 12.60 -12.39
CA PRO A 43 -3.37 11.79 -13.04
C PRO A 43 -4.41 11.30 -12.02
N SER A 44 -5.63 10.99 -12.47
CA SER A 44 -6.55 10.18 -11.66
C SER A 44 -5.97 8.77 -11.44
N VAL A 45 -6.51 8.00 -10.49
CA VAL A 45 -6.09 6.61 -10.24
C VAL A 45 -6.23 5.76 -11.50
N VAL A 46 -7.29 5.97 -12.29
CA VAL A 46 -7.52 5.27 -13.56
C VAL A 46 -6.44 5.61 -14.58
N GLU A 47 -6.11 6.89 -14.73
CA GLU A 47 -5.07 7.35 -15.64
C GLU A 47 -3.68 6.88 -15.20
N MET A 48 -3.37 6.91 -13.90
CA MET A 48 -2.14 6.37 -13.33
C MET A 48 -1.97 4.88 -13.70
N PHE A 49 -3.02 4.08 -13.52
CA PHE A 49 -2.99 2.67 -13.88
C PHE A 49 -2.77 2.46 -15.39
N ARG A 50 -3.49 3.20 -16.25
CA ARG A 50 -3.32 3.14 -17.70
C ARG A 50 -1.92 3.55 -18.16
N ILE A 51 -1.32 4.55 -17.52
CA ILE A 51 0.09 4.94 -17.77
C ILE A 51 1.02 3.78 -17.42
N SER A 52 0.80 3.09 -16.30
CA SER A 52 1.59 1.92 -15.93
C SER A 52 1.41 0.75 -16.89
N CYS A 53 0.19 0.48 -17.37
CA CYS A 53 -0.06 -0.51 -18.41
C CYS A 53 0.66 -0.19 -19.73
N LYS A 54 0.70 1.08 -20.14
CA LYS A 54 1.46 1.52 -21.33
C LYS A 54 2.97 1.32 -21.16
N ARG A 55 3.51 1.58 -19.97
CA ARG A 55 4.95 1.50 -19.69
C ARG A 55 5.42 0.06 -19.48
N TYR A 56 4.62 -0.78 -18.86
CA TYR A 56 5.00 -2.10 -18.35
C TYR A 56 3.95 -3.18 -18.66
N PRO A 57 3.44 -3.29 -19.91
CA PRO A 57 2.30 -4.15 -20.22
C PRO A 57 2.51 -5.63 -19.87
N ASP A 58 3.73 -6.11 -20.01
CA ASP A 58 4.08 -7.52 -19.83
C ASP A 58 4.68 -7.84 -18.46
N ASN A 59 4.85 -6.83 -17.58
CA ASN A 59 5.24 -7.07 -16.21
C ASN A 59 4.11 -7.81 -15.47
N LEU A 60 4.50 -8.71 -14.55
CA LEU A 60 3.57 -9.28 -13.57
C LEU A 60 3.02 -8.14 -12.70
N PHE A 61 1.69 -8.12 -12.53
CA PHE A 61 1.03 -7.17 -11.65
C PHE A 61 0.45 -7.86 -10.41
N LEU A 62 -0.45 -8.83 -10.59
CA LEU A 62 -1.14 -9.50 -9.48
C LEU A 62 -0.75 -10.97 -9.44
N HIS A 63 -0.41 -11.48 -8.26
CA HIS A 63 -0.03 -12.86 -8.05
C HIS A 63 -0.60 -13.39 -6.73
N ALA A 64 -1.31 -14.49 -6.77
CA ALA A 64 -1.77 -15.24 -5.61
C ALA A 64 -1.36 -16.71 -5.74
N PHE A 65 -0.92 -17.33 -4.63
CA PHE A 65 -0.56 -18.75 -4.60
C PHE A 65 -1.74 -19.66 -4.21
N SER A 66 -2.75 -19.11 -3.54
CA SER A 66 -3.79 -19.89 -2.88
C SER A 66 -5.18 -19.25 -3.05
N PRO A 67 -6.26 -20.04 -3.24
CA PRO A 67 -6.33 -21.51 -3.24
C PRO A 67 -5.73 -22.16 -4.49
N LYS A 68 -5.69 -21.44 -5.60
CA LYS A 68 -5.06 -21.80 -6.88
C LYS A 68 -4.05 -20.69 -7.21
N GLU A 69 -2.95 -21.04 -7.85
CA GLU A 69 -2.03 -20.02 -8.33
C GLU A 69 -2.67 -19.22 -9.46
N GLU A 70 -2.71 -17.90 -9.30
CA GLU A 70 -3.24 -16.95 -10.26
C GLU A 70 -2.25 -15.82 -10.50
N LYS A 71 -2.06 -15.47 -11.77
CA LYS A 71 -1.15 -14.43 -12.22
C LYS A 71 -1.81 -13.60 -13.29
N PHE A 72 -1.64 -12.27 -13.17
CA PHE A 72 -2.06 -11.32 -14.18
C PHE A 72 -0.90 -10.37 -14.46
N THR A 73 -0.53 -10.23 -15.73
CA THR A 73 0.28 -9.11 -16.20
C THR A 73 -0.54 -7.81 -16.16
N TYR A 74 0.12 -6.66 -16.27
CA TYR A 74 -0.59 -5.37 -16.36
C TYR A 74 -1.61 -5.37 -17.51
N ARG A 75 -1.25 -5.87 -18.68
CA ARG A 75 -2.13 -6.00 -19.85
C ARG A 75 -3.35 -6.89 -19.59
N GLU A 76 -3.15 -8.05 -18.96
CA GLU A 76 -4.24 -8.98 -18.65
C GLU A 76 -5.17 -8.42 -17.59
N ALA A 77 -4.61 -7.76 -16.57
CA ALA A 77 -5.39 -7.09 -15.53
C ALA A 77 -6.19 -5.92 -16.11
N GLU A 78 -5.59 -5.06 -16.95
CA GLU A 78 -6.29 -3.96 -17.63
C GLU A 78 -7.50 -4.45 -18.41
N LYS A 79 -7.29 -5.48 -19.23
CA LYS A 79 -8.40 -6.09 -19.99
C LYS A 79 -9.52 -6.57 -19.09
N LYS A 80 -9.18 -7.29 -18.01
CA LYS A 80 -10.17 -7.81 -17.06
C LYS A 80 -10.91 -6.70 -16.31
N ILE A 81 -10.20 -5.68 -15.87
CA ILE A 81 -10.76 -4.49 -15.21
C ILE A 81 -11.73 -3.78 -16.14
N GLU A 82 -11.38 -3.60 -17.42
CA GLU A 82 -12.27 -3.00 -18.42
C GLU A 82 -13.53 -3.85 -18.64
N GLU A 83 -13.39 -5.17 -18.79
CA GLU A 83 -14.54 -6.08 -18.96
C GLU A 83 -15.52 -5.98 -17.80
N VAL A 84 -15.01 -5.99 -16.55
CA VAL A 84 -15.83 -5.83 -15.33
C VAL A 84 -16.47 -4.43 -15.27
N SER A 85 -15.72 -3.37 -15.62
CA SER A 85 -16.27 -2.00 -15.64
C SER A 85 -17.40 -1.86 -16.66
N TYR A 86 -17.26 -2.47 -17.84
CA TYR A 86 -18.33 -2.47 -18.86
C TYR A 86 -19.58 -3.22 -18.37
N ALA A 87 -19.41 -4.33 -17.66
CA ALA A 87 -20.52 -5.03 -17.03
C ALA A 87 -21.22 -4.16 -15.98
N LEU A 88 -20.47 -3.43 -15.15
CA LEU A 88 -21.03 -2.50 -14.18
C LEU A 88 -21.83 -1.36 -14.86
N LEU A 89 -21.29 -0.77 -15.93
CA LEU A 89 -21.98 0.27 -16.70
C LEU A 89 -23.24 -0.27 -17.40
N ALA A 90 -23.19 -1.50 -17.94
CA ALA A 90 -24.35 -2.18 -18.50
C ALA A 90 -25.43 -2.44 -17.44
N ASP A 91 -25.00 -2.65 -16.19
CA ASP A 91 -25.82 -2.85 -15.01
C ASP A 91 -26.38 -1.53 -14.42
N GLY A 92 -26.17 -0.42 -15.09
CA GLY A 92 -26.72 0.87 -14.75
C GLY A 92 -25.92 1.68 -13.71
N VAL A 93 -24.65 1.32 -13.46
CA VAL A 93 -23.75 2.13 -12.64
C VAL A 93 -23.51 3.48 -13.30
N LYS A 94 -23.60 4.53 -12.50
CA LYS A 94 -23.40 5.91 -12.91
C LYS A 94 -22.20 6.50 -12.17
N LYS A 95 -21.65 7.57 -12.72
CA LYS A 95 -20.60 8.35 -12.08
C LYS A 95 -21.03 8.78 -10.67
N GLY A 96 -20.15 8.56 -9.69
CA GLY A 96 -20.39 8.90 -8.30
C GLY A 96 -21.24 7.90 -7.51
N ASP A 97 -21.75 6.83 -8.15
CA ASP A 97 -22.36 5.72 -7.41
C ASP A 97 -21.32 5.11 -6.45
N LYS A 98 -21.77 4.68 -5.28
CA LYS A 98 -20.90 4.06 -4.29
C LYS A 98 -21.05 2.55 -4.33
N ILE A 99 -19.91 1.86 -4.52
CA ILE A 99 -19.84 0.42 -4.63
C ILE A 99 -18.84 -0.11 -3.59
N ALA A 100 -19.29 -1.01 -2.73
CA ALA A 100 -18.41 -1.60 -1.72
C ALA A 100 -17.62 -2.78 -2.29
N VAL A 101 -16.41 -2.93 -1.74
CA VAL A 101 -15.54 -4.10 -1.98
C VAL A 101 -15.08 -4.63 -0.64
N SER A 102 -15.45 -5.86 -0.29
CA SER A 102 -15.12 -6.51 0.97
C SER A 102 -14.68 -7.94 0.74
N GLY A 103 -13.44 -8.26 1.11
CA GLY A 103 -12.90 -9.60 0.93
C GLY A 103 -11.49 -9.74 1.44
N LYS A 104 -10.99 -10.97 1.40
CA LYS A 104 -9.58 -11.28 1.67
C LYS A 104 -8.71 -10.70 0.56
N ASN A 105 -7.43 -10.46 0.88
CA ASN A 105 -6.47 -10.00 -0.12
C ASN A 105 -6.41 -10.96 -1.31
N SER A 106 -6.68 -10.46 -2.51
CA SER A 106 -6.70 -11.30 -3.72
C SER A 106 -6.60 -10.45 -5.00
N PRO A 107 -6.22 -11.04 -6.14
CA PRO A 107 -6.31 -10.40 -7.45
C PRO A 107 -7.73 -9.94 -7.77
N GLU A 108 -8.73 -10.73 -7.42
CA GLU A 108 -10.16 -10.43 -7.65
C GLU A 108 -10.59 -9.16 -6.92
N TRP A 109 -10.13 -8.99 -5.67
CA TRP A 109 -10.38 -7.76 -4.91
C TRP A 109 -9.77 -6.54 -5.62
N ALA A 110 -8.52 -6.65 -6.08
CA ALA A 110 -7.83 -5.57 -6.78
C ALA A 110 -8.50 -5.22 -8.12
N ILE A 111 -8.93 -6.24 -8.88
CA ILE A 111 -9.66 -6.07 -10.13
C ILE A 111 -11.02 -5.41 -9.88
N ALA A 112 -11.78 -5.87 -8.87
CA ALA A 112 -13.06 -5.25 -8.49
C ALA A 112 -12.87 -3.78 -8.11
N TYR A 113 -11.87 -3.47 -7.27
CA TYR A 113 -11.56 -2.12 -6.84
C TYR A 113 -11.30 -1.18 -8.03
N LEU A 114 -10.41 -1.59 -8.94
CA LEU A 114 -10.10 -0.77 -10.12
C LEU A 114 -11.26 -0.71 -11.11
N ALA A 115 -12.02 -1.79 -11.29
CA ALA A 115 -13.18 -1.80 -12.18
C ALA A 115 -14.28 -0.82 -11.72
N VAL A 116 -14.48 -0.66 -10.42
CA VAL A 116 -15.38 0.35 -9.84
C VAL A 116 -14.93 1.75 -10.24
N LEU A 117 -13.63 2.08 -10.09
CA LEU A 117 -13.08 3.37 -10.51
C LEU A 117 -13.15 3.56 -12.02
N PHE A 118 -12.91 2.51 -12.82
CA PHE A 118 -13.04 2.55 -14.28
C PHE A 118 -14.47 2.79 -14.74
N ALA A 119 -15.47 2.40 -13.94
CA ALA A 119 -16.88 2.73 -14.17
C ALA A 119 -17.26 4.15 -13.73
N GLY A 120 -16.31 4.96 -13.22
CA GLY A 120 -16.56 6.31 -12.70
C GLY A 120 -17.25 6.33 -11.33
N ALA A 121 -17.33 5.20 -10.67
CA ALA A 121 -17.93 5.05 -9.34
C ALA A 121 -16.91 5.24 -8.22
N ILE A 122 -17.40 5.45 -6.99
CA ILE A 122 -16.61 5.62 -5.77
C ILE A 122 -16.48 4.27 -5.08
N VAL A 123 -15.26 3.86 -4.73
CA VAL A 123 -15.04 2.62 -3.99
C VAL A 123 -15.24 2.83 -2.49
N VAL A 124 -15.95 1.89 -1.85
CA VAL A 124 -16.09 1.83 -0.40
C VAL A 124 -15.48 0.51 0.07
N PRO A 125 -14.15 0.49 0.35
CA PRO A 125 -13.51 -0.72 0.85
C PRO A 125 -13.95 -0.98 2.29
N LEU A 126 -14.49 -2.19 2.55
CA LEU A 126 -14.99 -2.58 3.86
C LEU A 126 -14.15 -3.72 4.45
N ASP A 127 -13.94 -3.65 5.77
CA ASP A 127 -13.28 -4.72 6.49
C ASP A 127 -14.11 -6.02 6.40
N TYR A 128 -13.48 -7.04 5.83
CA TYR A 128 -14.11 -8.34 5.66
C TYR A 128 -14.36 -9.04 6.99
N SER A 129 -13.69 -8.66 8.07
CA SER A 129 -13.85 -9.24 9.42
C SER A 129 -15.01 -8.64 10.23
N LEU A 130 -15.66 -7.59 9.74
CA LEU A 130 -16.84 -6.99 10.36
C LEU A 130 -17.95 -8.04 10.51
N ARG A 131 -18.74 -7.94 11.59
CA ARG A 131 -19.99 -8.70 11.71
C ARG A 131 -20.98 -8.25 10.62
N ASP A 132 -21.89 -9.14 10.25
CA ASP A 132 -22.82 -8.87 9.14
C ASP A 132 -23.65 -7.60 9.38
N ASN A 133 -24.18 -7.42 10.58
CA ASN A 133 -24.93 -6.21 10.95
C ASN A 133 -24.09 -4.92 10.97
N GLU A 134 -22.79 -5.01 11.28
CA GLU A 134 -21.88 -3.86 11.22
C GLU A 134 -21.59 -3.48 9.77
N MET A 135 -21.39 -4.46 8.91
CA MET A 135 -21.20 -4.25 7.49
C MET A 135 -22.45 -3.65 6.84
N GLU A 136 -23.66 -4.18 7.13
CA GLU A 136 -24.92 -3.64 6.65
C GLU A 136 -25.15 -2.20 7.10
N HIS A 137 -24.79 -1.88 8.34
CA HIS A 137 -24.86 -0.51 8.85
C HIS A 137 -23.96 0.44 8.03
N LEU A 138 -22.71 0.04 7.74
CA LEU A 138 -21.79 0.85 6.92
C LEU A 138 -22.26 0.98 5.47
N ILE A 139 -22.83 -0.07 4.90
CA ILE A 139 -23.42 -0.09 3.57
C ILE A 139 -24.56 0.93 3.49
N SER A 140 -25.49 0.88 4.44
CA SER A 140 -26.61 1.80 4.55
C SER A 140 -26.15 3.24 4.76
N PHE A 141 -25.26 3.47 5.74
CA PHE A 141 -24.71 4.80 6.03
C PHE A 141 -23.96 5.39 4.83
N GLY A 142 -23.17 4.56 4.14
CA GLY A 142 -22.42 4.97 2.95
C GLY A 142 -23.27 5.19 1.71
N GLY A 143 -24.55 4.79 1.72
CA GLY A 143 -25.42 4.84 0.54
C GLY A 143 -24.90 3.93 -0.59
N VAL A 144 -24.36 2.77 -0.24
CA VAL A 144 -23.82 1.78 -1.16
C VAL A 144 -24.93 1.03 -1.85
N SER A 145 -24.89 0.92 -3.18
CA SER A 145 -25.91 0.23 -3.99
C SER A 145 -25.49 -1.15 -4.48
N ARG A 146 -24.17 -1.44 -4.47
CA ARG A 146 -23.62 -2.70 -4.96
C ARG A 146 -22.45 -3.15 -4.08
N LEU A 147 -22.23 -4.46 -3.98
CA LEU A 147 -21.22 -5.06 -3.13
C LEU A 147 -20.50 -6.20 -3.84
N PHE A 148 -19.16 -6.10 -3.96
CA PHE A 148 -18.28 -7.23 -4.21
C PHE A 148 -17.86 -7.84 -2.89
N ILE A 149 -18.03 -9.15 -2.70
CA ILE A 149 -17.75 -9.82 -1.43
C ILE A 149 -17.34 -11.28 -1.63
N ASP A 150 -16.57 -11.83 -0.68
CA ASP A 150 -16.20 -13.24 -0.66
C ASP A 150 -17.45 -14.13 -0.58
N LYS A 151 -17.42 -15.27 -1.30
CA LYS A 151 -18.50 -16.24 -1.41
C LYS A 151 -19.06 -16.68 -0.06
N GLU A 152 -18.20 -16.90 0.93
CA GLU A 152 -18.61 -17.38 2.26
C GLU A 152 -19.56 -16.44 3.02
N ARG A 153 -19.64 -15.17 2.62
CA ARG A 153 -20.44 -14.13 3.28
C ARG A 153 -21.56 -13.55 2.44
N ILE A 154 -21.50 -13.70 1.11
CA ILE A 154 -22.42 -13.03 0.17
C ILE A 154 -23.91 -13.31 0.46
N GLY A 155 -24.24 -14.52 0.89
CA GLY A 155 -25.62 -14.92 1.23
C GLY A 155 -26.12 -14.34 2.56
N ASN A 156 -25.23 -13.90 3.45
CA ASN A 156 -25.59 -13.39 4.78
C ASN A 156 -25.91 -11.89 4.75
N ILE A 157 -25.20 -11.12 3.91
CA ILE A 157 -25.39 -9.67 3.82
C ILE A 157 -26.66 -9.36 3.02
N ASP A 158 -27.49 -8.48 3.55
CA ASP A 158 -28.80 -8.10 3.00
C ASP A 158 -29.66 -9.35 2.66
N LYS A 159 -29.74 -10.28 3.60
CA LYS A 159 -30.45 -11.55 3.43
C LYS A 159 -31.94 -11.33 3.19
N ASP A 160 -32.51 -10.36 3.89
CA ASP A 160 -33.94 -10.03 3.81
C ASP A 160 -34.26 -9.02 2.68
N GLY A 161 -33.25 -8.56 1.94
CA GLY A 161 -33.43 -7.63 0.80
C GLY A 161 -33.79 -6.20 1.20
N ASN A 162 -33.65 -5.83 2.48
CA ASN A 162 -34.04 -4.51 2.99
C ASN A 162 -33.16 -3.36 2.45
N LEU A 163 -31.92 -3.65 2.06
CA LEU A 163 -31.00 -2.66 1.48
C LEU A 163 -31.12 -2.59 -0.05
N GLY A 164 -31.76 -3.58 -0.67
CA GLY A 164 -31.86 -3.70 -2.14
C GLY A 164 -30.50 -3.81 -2.81
N LEU A 165 -29.54 -4.45 -2.13
CA LEU A 165 -28.14 -4.48 -2.50
C LEU A 165 -27.89 -5.48 -3.64
N LYS A 166 -27.32 -5.02 -4.74
CA LYS A 166 -26.83 -5.94 -5.79
C LYS A 166 -25.46 -6.48 -5.42
N LYS A 167 -25.32 -7.81 -5.49
CA LYS A 167 -24.12 -8.52 -4.98
C LYS A 167 -23.38 -9.25 -6.08
N TYR A 168 -22.04 -9.23 -6.01
CA TYR A 168 -21.11 -9.91 -6.90
C TYR A 168 -20.09 -10.68 -6.06
N SER A 169 -19.74 -11.88 -6.48
CA SER A 169 -18.78 -12.72 -5.76
C SER A 169 -17.33 -12.42 -6.19
N LEU A 170 -16.44 -12.39 -5.20
CA LEU A 170 -14.98 -12.38 -5.43
C LEU A 170 -14.39 -13.77 -5.62
N GLU A 171 -15.22 -14.82 -5.56
CA GLU A 171 -14.83 -16.21 -5.76
C GLU A 171 -15.85 -16.89 -6.69
N PRO A 172 -15.49 -17.97 -7.42
CA PRO A 172 -16.45 -18.68 -8.26
C PRO A 172 -17.70 -19.09 -7.49
N ASP A 173 -18.86 -18.72 -8.01
CA ASP A 173 -20.16 -18.93 -7.39
C ASP A 173 -21.21 -19.31 -8.43
N SER A 174 -22.25 -20.06 -8.03
CA SER A 174 -23.36 -20.46 -8.92
C SER A 174 -24.54 -19.49 -8.87
N ASP A 175 -24.70 -18.76 -7.76
CA ASP A 175 -25.89 -17.95 -7.48
C ASP A 175 -25.63 -16.45 -7.71
N TYR A 176 -24.36 -16.04 -7.67
CA TYR A 176 -23.93 -14.65 -7.83
C TYR A 176 -22.88 -14.51 -8.92
N PRO A 177 -22.92 -13.43 -9.73
CA PRO A 177 -21.90 -13.19 -10.75
C PRO A 177 -20.50 -13.13 -10.14
N PHE A 178 -19.59 -13.97 -10.63
CA PHE A 178 -18.20 -13.96 -10.23
C PHE A 178 -17.44 -12.85 -10.96
N VAL A 179 -16.65 -12.06 -10.25
CA VAL A 179 -15.99 -10.87 -10.81
C VAL A 179 -15.14 -11.16 -12.05
N LEU A 180 -14.40 -12.27 -12.08
CA LEU A 180 -13.57 -12.60 -13.24
C LEU A 180 -14.36 -13.13 -14.45
N ASP A 181 -15.62 -13.53 -14.27
CA ASP A 181 -16.51 -13.96 -15.35
C ASP A 181 -17.39 -12.83 -15.87
N MET A 182 -17.39 -11.67 -15.17
CA MET A 182 -18.17 -10.51 -15.63
C MET A 182 -17.60 -9.95 -16.91
N THR A 183 -18.46 -9.77 -17.90
CA THR A 183 -18.15 -9.17 -19.21
C THR A 183 -19.26 -8.24 -19.64
N GLY A 184 -18.94 -7.23 -20.43
CA GLY A 184 -19.90 -6.28 -20.99
C GLY A 184 -19.44 -5.78 -22.36
N GLU A 185 -20.37 -5.24 -23.13
CA GLU A 185 -20.00 -4.50 -24.33
C GLU A 185 -19.21 -3.25 -23.96
N LYS A 186 -18.20 -2.94 -24.79
CA LYS A 186 -17.34 -1.77 -24.56
C LYS A 186 -18.19 -0.49 -24.40
N ARG A 187 -18.01 0.18 -23.27
CA ARG A 187 -18.64 1.45 -22.92
C ARG A 187 -17.61 2.38 -22.32
N GLU A 188 -17.70 3.65 -22.64
CA GLU A 188 -16.86 4.66 -21.98
C GLU A 188 -17.59 5.23 -20.76
N ALA A 189 -16.94 5.14 -19.61
CA ALA A 189 -17.38 5.85 -18.43
C ALA A 189 -17.09 7.35 -18.58
N GLU A 190 -17.86 8.18 -17.90
CA GLU A 190 -17.50 9.58 -17.72
C GLU A 190 -16.21 9.69 -16.92
N LYS A 191 -15.23 10.43 -17.46
CA LYS A 191 -13.91 10.59 -16.81
C LYS A 191 -14.05 11.28 -15.45
N SER A 192 -13.35 10.75 -14.47
CA SER A 192 -13.20 11.38 -13.17
C SER A 192 -12.04 12.37 -13.20
N SER A 193 -12.26 13.56 -12.64
CA SER A 193 -11.19 14.54 -12.40
C SER A 193 -10.44 14.24 -11.11
N GLY A 194 -9.22 14.80 -10.97
CA GLY A 194 -8.37 14.55 -9.81
C GLY A 194 -9.00 14.89 -8.46
N ASN A 195 -9.82 15.96 -8.41
CA ASN A 195 -10.48 16.41 -7.18
C ASN A 195 -11.78 15.66 -6.85
N GLU A 196 -12.28 14.78 -7.74
CA GLU A 196 -13.46 13.96 -7.46
C GLU A 196 -13.11 12.81 -6.53
N LEU A 197 -14.11 12.33 -5.77
CA LEU A 197 -13.93 11.24 -4.84
C LEU A 197 -13.59 9.94 -5.58
N ALA A 198 -12.54 9.28 -5.12
CA ALA A 198 -12.15 7.94 -5.54
C ALA A 198 -12.59 6.89 -4.52
N ALA A 199 -12.47 7.20 -3.22
CA ALA A 199 -12.77 6.24 -2.17
C ALA A 199 -13.34 6.89 -0.90
N ILE A 200 -14.15 6.10 -0.16
CA ILE A 200 -14.59 6.43 1.21
C ILE A 200 -14.14 5.30 2.12
N LEU A 201 -13.18 5.59 3.02
CA LEU A 201 -12.63 4.61 3.95
C LEU A 201 -13.22 4.81 5.33
N PHE A 202 -13.89 3.79 5.86
CA PHE A 202 -14.43 3.84 7.21
C PHE A 202 -13.36 3.56 8.25
N THR A 203 -13.26 4.44 9.25
CA THR A 203 -12.42 4.26 10.43
C THR A 203 -13.28 4.06 11.68
N SER A 204 -12.76 3.28 12.65
CA SER A 204 -13.40 3.13 13.95
C SER A 204 -13.32 4.46 14.71
N GLY A 205 -14.40 5.23 14.70
CA GLY A 205 -14.50 6.45 15.49
C GLY A 205 -14.46 6.14 17.00
N THR A 206 -13.74 6.93 17.76
CA THR A 206 -13.72 6.86 19.24
C THR A 206 -15.10 7.10 19.88
N THR A 207 -16.05 7.65 19.11
CA THR A 207 -17.41 8.02 19.54
C THR A 207 -18.47 6.98 19.17
N GLY A 208 -18.11 5.84 18.57
CA GLY A 208 -19.06 4.79 18.15
C GLY A 208 -19.80 5.08 16.83
N THR A 209 -19.74 6.30 16.29
CA THR A 209 -20.28 6.64 14.97
C THR A 209 -19.20 6.39 13.90
N PRO A 210 -19.50 5.69 12.80
CA PRO A 210 -18.54 5.48 11.73
C PRO A 210 -18.09 6.81 11.12
N LYS A 211 -16.77 6.96 10.92
CA LYS A 211 -16.20 8.10 10.21
C LYS A 211 -15.75 7.66 8.82
N GLY A 212 -16.45 8.12 7.80
CA GLY A 212 -16.11 7.85 6.40
C GLY A 212 -15.13 8.88 5.87
N VAL A 213 -13.85 8.57 5.81
CA VAL A 213 -12.81 9.44 5.27
C VAL A 213 -12.95 9.54 3.77
N MET A 214 -13.19 10.74 3.24
CA MET A 214 -13.38 11.01 1.81
C MET A 214 -12.05 11.33 1.14
N LEU A 215 -11.58 10.45 0.25
CA LEU A 215 -10.33 10.59 -0.49
C LEU A 215 -10.60 10.78 -1.98
N SER A 216 -10.07 11.88 -2.55
CA SER A 216 -10.10 12.12 -3.98
C SER A 216 -9.04 11.32 -4.73
N HIS A 217 -9.13 11.29 -6.06
CA HIS A 217 -8.07 10.74 -6.90
C HIS A 217 -6.74 11.47 -6.65
N ASP A 218 -6.76 12.80 -6.55
CA ASP A 218 -5.55 13.59 -6.26
C ASP A 218 -4.94 13.26 -4.90
N ASN A 219 -5.77 13.07 -3.86
CA ASN A 219 -5.27 12.67 -2.54
C ASN A 219 -4.45 11.38 -2.63
N LEU A 220 -5.03 10.34 -3.25
CA LEU A 220 -4.39 9.02 -3.35
C LEU A 220 -3.16 9.02 -4.25
N VAL A 221 -3.22 9.67 -5.41
CA VAL A 221 -2.13 9.67 -6.38
C VAL A 221 -0.98 10.56 -5.95
N SER A 222 -1.29 11.75 -5.39
CA SER A 222 -0.22 12.62 -4.87
C SER A 222 0.52 11.97 -3.71
N ASP A 223 -0.18 11.33 -2.76
CA ASP A 223 0.46 10.65 -1.65
C ASP A 223 1.39 9.51 -2.15
N CYS A 224 0.89 8.70 -3.08
CA CYS A 224 1.65 7.62 -3.69
C CYS A 224 2.99 8.13 -4.28
N TYR A 225 2.96 9.14 -5.15
CA TYR A 225 4.19 9.64 -5.77
C TYR A 225 5.08 10.42 -4.80
N LEU A 226 4.50 11.25 -3.93
CA LEU A 226 5.28 12.04 -2.97
C LEU A 226 6.02 11.16 -1.94
N ALA A 227 5.42 10.03 -1.52
CA ALA A 227 6.09 9.07 -0.63
C ALA A 227 7.35 8.47 -1.26
N GLN A 228 7.38 8.26 -2.58
CA GLN A 228 8.55 7.77 -3.31
C GLN A 228 9.75 8.73 -3.25
N GLY A 229 9.54 10.01 -2.94
CA GLY A 229 10.62 10.98 -2.72
C GLY A 229 11.56 10.63 -1.54
N ASN A 230 11.21 9.70 -0.67
CA ASN A 230 12.03 9.26 0.47
C ASN A 230 12.61 7.85 0.31
N MET A 231 12.26 7.12 -0.75
CA MET A 231 12.82 5.80 -1.08
C MET A 231 12.74 5.54 -2.59
N ASN A 232 13.62 4.67 -3.08
CA ASN A 232 13.57 4.25 -4.47
C ASN A 232 12.73 2.98 -4.60
N ILE A 233 11.71 3.01 -5.46
CA ILE A 233 10.88 1.87 -5.85
C ILE A 233 11.06 1.64 -7.34
N TYR A 234 11.09 0.38 -7.76
CA TYR A 234 11.38 -0.01 -9.14
C TYR A 234 10.31 -0.91 -9.72
N SER A 235 10.16 -0.92 -11.03
CA SER A 235 9.26 -1.83 -11.75
C SER A 235 9.63 -3.32 -11.61
N THR A 236 10.82 -3.60 -11.10
CA THR A 236 11.29 -4.96 -10.78
C THR A 236 11.01 -5.37 -9.33
N ASP A 237 10.45 -4.47 -8.52
CA ASP A 237 10.08 -4.81 -7.15
C ASP A 237 8.86 -5.72 -7.10
N VAL A 238 8.79 -6.50 -6.03
CA VAL A 238 7.65 -7.36 -5.70
C VAL A 238 7.19 -7.02 -4.29
N PHE A 239 5.99 -6.49 -4.20
CA PHE A 239 5.34 -6.13 -2.94
C PHE A 239 4.58 -7.32 -2.37
N TYR A 240 4.48 -7.40 -1.04
CA TYR A 240 3.72 -8.44 -0.36
C TYR A 240 2.53 -7.85 0.41
N ALA A 241 1.32 -8.14 -0.05
CA ALA A 241 0.06 -7.72 0.55
C ALA A 241 -0.42 -8.75 1.58
N ILE A 242 0.08 -8.68 2.81
CA ILE A 242 -0.35 -9.58 3.91
C ILE A 242 -1.29 -8.89 4.91
N LEU A 243 -1.16 -7.58 5.08
CA LEU A 243 -2.09 -6.80 5.88
C LEU A 243 -3.39 -6.57 5.08
N PRO A 244 -4.54 -6.38 5.74
CA PRO A 244 -5.79 -6.19 5.03
C PRO A 244 -5.75 -5.01 4.04
N ILE A 245 -6.05 -5.30 2.78
CA ILE A 245 -5.88 -4.33 1.66
C ILE A 245 -6.92 -3.19 1.71
N HIS A 246 -8.03 -3.35 2.43
CA HIS A 246 -9.04 -2.31 2.62
C HIS A 246 -8.56 -1.17 3.54
N HIS A 247 -7.50 -1.37 4.34
CA HIS A 247 -6.91 -0.31 5.15
C HIS A 247 -6.02 0.61 4.32
N ALA A 248 -6.11 1.92 4.56
CA ALA A 248 -5.36 2.94 3.84
C ALA A 248 -3.85 2.62 3.71
N TYR A 249 -3.23 2.09 4.77
CA TYR A 249 -1.81 1.76 4.77
C TYR A 249 -1.46 0.71 3.71
N THR A 250 -2.19 -0.42 3.65
CA THR A 250 -1.92 -1.47 2.66
C THR A 250 -2.39 -1.07 1.28
N MET A 251 -3.55 -0.42 1.20
CA MET A 251 -4.12 0.04 -0.06
C MET A 251 -3.16 0.99 -0.79
N LEU A 252 -2.61 1.99 -0.10
CA LEU A 252 -1.67 2.90 -0.73
C LEU A 252 -0.26 2.32 -0.81
N ALA A 253 0.36 1.99 0.33
CA ALA A 253 1.79 1.67 0.37
C ALA A 253 2.15 0.28 -0.21
N VAL A 254 1.16 -0.56 -0.57
CA VAL A 254 1.36 -1.80 -1.32
C VAL A 254 0.70 -1.72 -2.67
N PHE A 255 -0.63 -1.52 -2.72
CA PHE A 255 -1.38 -1.66 -3.97
C PHE A 255 -1.11 -0.51 -4.93
N PHE A 256 -1.26 0.74 -4.49
CA PHE A 256 -1.03 1.89 -5.37
C PHE A 256 0.45 2.14 -5.66
N GLU A 257 1.31 1.95 -4.66
CA GLU A 257 2.76 2.10 -4.87
C GLU A 257 3.29 1.11 -5.91
N ALA A 258 2.94 -0.17 -5.81
CA ALA A 258 3.32 -1.16 -6.81
C ALA A 258 2.77 -0.79 -8.19
N MET A 259 1.49 -0.42 -8.25
CA MET A 259 0.80 -0.04 -9.48
C MET A 259 1.47 1.16 -10.17
N SER A 260 1.88 2.18 -9.43
CA SER A 260 2.44 3.44 -9.96
C SER A 260 3.77 3.27 -10.70
N VAL A 261 4.54 2.24 -10.35
CA VAL A 261 5.87 1.98 -10.90
C VAL A 261 5.93 0.75 -11.81
N GLY A 262 4.83 0.01 -11.99
CA GLY A 262 4.80 -1.22 -12.79
C GLY A 262 5.40 -2.44 -12.09
N ALA A 263 5.36 -2.47 -10.75
CA ALA A 263 5.84 -3.56 -9.90
C ALA A 263 4.77 -4.63 -9.67
N ALA A 264 5.19 -5.81 -9.17
CA ALA A 264 4.30 -6.91 -8.86
C ALA A 264 3.77 -6.86 -7.42
N ILE A 265 2.60 -7.47 -7.20
CA ILE A 265 1.99 -7.67 -5.88
C ILE A 265 1.73 -9.16 -5.67
N VAL A 266 2.26 -9.71 -4.60
CA VAL A 266 1.94 -11.05 -4.09
C VAL A 266 0.92 -10.92 -2.97
N PHE A 267 -0.22 -11.60 -3.11
CA PHE A 267 -1.31 -11.56 -2.13
C PHE A 267 -1.19 -12.69 -1.10
N GLY A 268 -1.03 -12.33 0.17
CA GLY A 268 -1.11 -13.25 1.29
C GLY A 268 -2.50 -13.25 1.90
N LYS A 269 -3.14 -14.43 1.97
CA LYS A 269 -4.51 -14.58 2.52
C LYS A 269 -4.57 -14.88 4.02
N LYS A 270 -3.48 -15.35 4.63
CA LYS A 270 -3.47 -15.83 6.02
C LYS A 270 -2.25 -15.35 6.80
N LEU A 271 -2.47 -14.81 7.99
CA LEU A 271 -1.40 -14.40 8.94
C LEU A 271 -0.77 -15.61 9.66
N VAL A 272 -0.37 -16.63 8.91
CA VAL A 272 0.31 -17.83 9.41
C VAL A 272 1.79 -17.74 9.03
N VAL A 273 2.68 -17.75 10.02
CA VAL A 273 4.12 -17.49 9.82
C VAL A 273 4.74 -18.41 8.76
N THR A 274 4.44 -19.71 8.79
CA THR A 274 4.97 -20.67 7.80
C THR A 274 4.51 -20.37 6.38
N GLN A 275 3.27 -19.92 6.23
CA GLN A 275 2.72 -19.50 4.93
C GLN A 275 3.39 -18.21 4.46
N ILE A 276 3.53 -17.23 5.34
CA ILE A 276 4.21 -15.96 5.05
C ILE A 276 5.64 -16.22 4.55
N LEU A 277 6.43 -17.03 5.29
CA LEU A 277 7.80 -17.35 4.88
C LEU A 277 7.87 -18.06 3.53
N LYS A 278 6.90 -18.96 3.25
CA LYS A 278 6.79 -19.63 1.96
C LYS A 278 6.51 -18.62 0.84
N GLU A 279 5.50 -17.78 1.00
CA GLU A 279 5.06 -16.82 -0.02
C GLU A 279 6.11 -15.71 -0.26
N LEU A 280 6.82 -15.25 0.79
CA LEU A 280 7.95 -14.32 0.66
C LEU A 280 9.04 -14.90 -0.26
N LYS A 281 9.36 -16.18 -0.07
CA LYS A 281 10.40 -16.88 -0.85
C LYS A 281 9.95 -17.19 -2.26
N GLU A 282 8.79 -17.84 -2.43
CA GLU A 282 8.27 -18.27 -3.75
C GLU A 282 7.86 -17.08 -4.62
N GLY A 283 7.39 -15.99 -3.98
CA GLY A 283 7.04 -14.75 -4.64
C GLY A 283 8.21 -13.82 -4.93
N HIS A 284 9.44 -14.18 -4.51
CA HIS A 284 10.63 -13.33 -4.69
C HIS A 284 10.42 -11.91 -4.15
N VAL A 285 9.81 -11.79 -2.98
CA VAL A 285 9.37 -10.50 -2.42
C VAL A 285 10.58 -9.61 -2.09
N THR A 286 10.56 -8.40 -2.64
CA THR A 286 11.61 -7.39 -2.43
C THR A 286 11.17 -6.26 -1.49
N MET A 287 9.86 -6.03 -1.39
CA MET A 287 9.23 -4.98 -0.58
C MET A 287 8.27 -5.59 0.43
N PHE A 288 8.63 -5.56 1.71
CA PHE A 288 7.83 -6.16 2.76
C PHE A 288 7.30 -5.11 3.74
N LEU A 289 5.97 -4.92 3.71
CA LEU A 289 5.28 -3.97 4.57
C LEU A 289 4.51 -4.71 5.66
N ALA A 290 4.72 -4.29 6.92
CA ALA A 290 4.03 -4.91 8.04
C ALA A 290 3.92 -3.97 9.25
N VAL A 291 3.18 -4.44 10.27
CA VAL A 291 3.01 -3.76 11.55
C VAL A 291 4.12 -4.13 12.55
N PRO A 292 4.38 -3.30 13.57
CA PRO A 292 5.44 -3.52 14.55
C PRO A 292 5.43 -4.91 15.19
N MET A 293 4.25 -5.43 15.49
CA MET A 293 4.10 -6.74 16.12
C MET A 293 4.70 -7.88 15.28
N LEU A 294 4.52 -7.85 13.95
CA LEU A 294 5.05 -8.90 13.07
C LEU A 294 6.58 -8.82 13.00
N PHE A 295 7.15 -7.63 12.80
CA PHE A 295 8.59 -7.44 12.77
C PHE A 295 9.26 -7.80 14.10
N ASN A 296 8.65 -7.44 15.23
CA ASN A 296 9.16 -7.83 16.56
C ASN A 296 9.17 -9.36 16.74
N LYS A 297 8.12 -10.06 16.30
CA LYS A 297 8.08 -11.53 16.35
C LYS A 297 9.15 -12.17 15.45
N MET A 298 9.33 -11.66 14.23
CA MET A 298 10.32 -12.18 13.28
C MET A 298 11.74 -12.04 13.82
N ILE A 299 12.14 -10.84 14.24
CA ILE A 299 13.49 -10.60 14.76
C ILE A 299 13.72 -11.32 16.08
N GLY A 300 12.70 -11.36 16.95
CA GLY A 300 12.75 -12.09 18.21
C GLY A 300 12.98 -13.59 18.02
N ALA A 301 12.26 -14.21 17.11
CA ALA A 301 12.43 -15.63 16.77
C ALA A 301 13.81 -15.91 16.18
N LEU A 302 14.31 -15.05 15.27
CA LEU A 302 15.66 -15.16 14.70
C LEU A 302 16.72 -15.12 15.80
N MET A 303 16.69 -14.10 16.65
CA MET A 303 17.68 -13.91 17.70
C MET A 303 17.61 -14.99 18.80
N ALA A 304 16.41 -15.50 19.10
CA ALA A 304 16.26 -16.66 19.99
C ALA A 304 16.91 -17.92 19.38
N GLY A 305 16.75 -18.14 18.07
CA GLY A 305 17.43 -19.21 17.33
C GLY A 305 18.95 -19.11 17.39
N VAL A 306 19.50 -17.90 17.24
CA VAL A 306 20.94 -17.65 17.39
C VAL A 306 21.40 -17.92 18.83
N LYS A 307 20.64 -17.47 19.83
CA LYS A 307 20.97 -17.66 21.25
C LYS A 307 21.03 -19.14 21.66
N LYS A 308 20.17 -20.00 21.07
CA LYS A 308 20.19 -21.46 21.29
C LYS A 308 21.51 -22.13 20.85
N LYS A 309 22.29 -21.50 19.93
CA LYS A 309 23.60 -22.00 19.48
C LYS A 309 24.73 -21.67 20.45
N GLY A 310 24.43 -21.02 21.58
CA GLY A 310 25.35 -20.68 22.65
C GLY A 310 25.68 -19.21 22.80
N ALA A 311 26.05 -18.80 24.01
CA ALA A 311 26.31 -17.40 24.36
C ALA A 311 27.42 -16.74 23.52
N LEU A 312 28.50 -17.50 23.23
CA LEU A 312 29.62 -17.02 22.40
C LEU A 312 29.15 -16.71 20.97
N VAL A 313 28.36 -17.62 20.36
CA VAL A 313 27.82 -17.43 19.01
C VAL A 313 26.89 -16.21 18.98
N TYR A 314 26.03 -16.07 20.00
CA TYR A 314 25.15 -14.91 20.13
C TYR A 314 25.94 -13.60 20.24
N GLY A 315 26.97 -13.56 21.12
CA GLY A 315 27.85 -12.41 21.28
C GLY A 315 28.54 -12.00 19.99
N LEU A 316 29.10 -13.00 19.28
CA LEU A 316 29.77 -12.79 17.98
C LEU A 316 28.80 -12.21 16.93
N VAL A 317 27.63 -12.81 16.77
CA VAL A 317 26.63 -12.34 15.82
C VAL A 317 26.20 -10.89 16.14
N ARG A 318 25.99 -10.56 17.44
CA ARG A 318 25.65 -9.20 17.86
C ARG A 318 26.77 -8.19 17.58
N ALA A 319 28.02 -8.56 17.81
CA ALA A 319 29.17 -7.72 17.48
C ALA A 319 29.29 -7.47 15.96
N MET A 320 29.14 -8.53 15.16
CA MET A 320 29.13 -8.42 13.70
C MET A 320 27.96 -7.56 13.18
N MET A 321 26.76 -7.69 13.75
CA MET A 321 25.61 -6.85 13.44
C MET A 321 25.94 -5.38 13.73
N GLY A 322 26.48 -5.07 14.92
CA GLY A 322 26.89 -3.71 15.28
C GLY A 322 27.93 -3.12 14.32
N PHE A 323 28.91 -3.95 13.91
CA PHE A 323 29.91 -3.55 12.91
C PHE A 323 29.26 -3.27 11.54
N SER A 324 28.37 -4.14 11.08
CA SER A 324 27.62 -3.94 9.83
C SER A 324 26.82 -2.62 9.86
N GLY A 325 26.09 -2.38 10.96
CA GLY A 325 25.33 -1.13 11.13
C GLY A 325 26.22 0.12 11.17
N PHE A 326 27.39 0.03 11.81
CA PHE A 326 28.37 1.12 11.80
C PHE A 326 28.88 1.42 10.39
N VAL A 327 29.25 0.40 9.62
CA VAL A 327 29.72 0.56 8.21
C VAL A 327 28.60 1.20 7.36
N LYS A 328 27.36 0.73 7.52
CA LYS A 328 26.21 1.30 6.79
C LYS A 328 25.99 2.78 7.14
N LYS A 329 26.04 3.15 8.44
CA LYS A 329 25.83 4.54 8.87
C LYS A 329 26.97 5.48 8.48
N VAL A 330 28.20 5.03 8.54
CA VAL A 330 29.39 5.88 8.34
C VAL A 330 29.75 5.97 6.86
N PHE A 331 29.76 4.84 6.17
CA PHE A 331 30.27 4.74 4.79
C PHE A 331 29.15 4.60 3.75
N GLY A 332 27.88 4.45 4.16
CA GLY A 332 26.77 4.22 3.25
C GLY A 332 26.80 2.87 2.54
N VAL A 333 27.66 1.95 3.00
CA VAL A 333 27.85 0.63 2.35
C VAL A 333 27.09 -0.44 3.14
N ASN A 334 26.14 -1.09 2.49
CA ASN A 334 25.37 -2.17 3.07
C ASN A 334 26.07 -3.52 2.91
N ILE A 335 26.91 -3.91 3.88
CA ILE A 335 27.60 -5.21 3.91
C ILE A 335 26.76 -6.30 4.60
N GLY A 336 25.71 -5.92 5.31
CA GLY A 336 24.93 -6.82 6.17
C GLY A 336 24.32 -7.99 5.41
N LYS A 337 23.75 -7.78 4.23
CA LYS A 337 23.18 -8.86 3.41
C LYS A 337 24.19 -9.96 3.07
N LYS A 338 25.43 -9.57 2.74
CA LYS A 338 26.51 -10.56 2.47
C LYS A 338 26.92 -11.30 3.73
N MET A 339 27.01 -10.61 4.88
CA MET A 339 27.42 -11.20 6.15
C MET A 339 26.35 -12.13 6.75
N PHE A 340 25.07 -11.76 6.62
CA PHE A 340 23.95 -12.40 7.30
C PHE A 340 22.96 -13.09 6.38
N GLY A 341 23.31 -13.34 5.11
CA GLY A 341 22.42 -14.01 4.15
C GLY A 341 21.88 -15.35 4.67
N PHE A 342 22.67 -16.11 5.42
CA PHE A 342 22.24 -17.36 6.05
C PHE A 342 21.17 -17.15 7.15
N LEU A 343 21.18 -16.01 7.87
CA LEU A 343 20.15 -15.66 8.83
C LEU A 343 18.89 -15.14 8.13
N LEU A 344 19.06 -14.30 7.12
CA LEU A 344 17.97 -13.75 6.32
C LEU A 344 17.19 -14.85 5.59
N LYS A 345 17.88 -15.90 5.14
CA LYS A 345 17.25 -17.08 4.52
C LYS A 345 16.29 -17.80 5.47
N ASN A 346 16.54 -17.81 6.77
CA ASN A 346 15.62 -18.38 7.76
C ASN A 346 14.33 -17.56 7.92
N LEU A 347 14.35 -16.31 7.49
CA LEU A 347 13.19 -15.39 7.48
C LEU A 347 12.61 -15.22 6.07
N SER A 348 13.16 -15.92 5.06
CA SER A 348 12.83 -15.70 3.63
C SER A 348 12.95 -14.22 3.20
N LEU A 349 13.95 -13.54 3.77
CA LEU A 349 14.23 -12.11 3.51
C LEU A 349 15.52 -11.89 2.74
N GLU A 350 16.13 -12.93 2.17
CA GLU A 350 17.38 -12.82 1.41
C GLU A 350 17.26 -11.95 0.17
N GLU A 351 16.10 -11.96 -0.49
CA GLU A 351 15.80 -11.13 -1.65
C GLU A 351 15.17 -9.78 -1.27
N ASN A 352 14.64 -9.70 -0.04
CA ASN A 352 13.98 -8.50 0.41
C ASN A 352 14.94 -7.31 0.46
N ARG A 353 14.54 -6.21 -0.19
CA ARG A 353 15.35 -4.99 -0.32
C ARG A 353 14.98 -3.97 0.75
N ILE A 354 13.69 -3.74 0.93
CA ILE A 354 13.15 -2.77 1.88
C ILE A 354 12.08 -3.43 2.74
N CYS A 355 12.15 -3.19 4.05
CA CYS A 355 11.05 -3.42 4.97
C CYS A 355 10.48 -2.09 5.44
N ILE A 356 9.16 -1.95 5.40
CA ILE A 356 8.46 -0.73 5.82
C ILE A 356 7.55 -1.07 6.99
N CYS A 357 7.71 -0.35 8.10
CA CYS A 357 6.86 -0.46 9.27
C CYS A 357 5.97 0.75 9.43
N GLY A 358 4.67 0.52 9.56
CA GLY A 358 3.67 1.56 9.80
C GLY A 358 2.55 1.09 10.73
N GLY A 359 1.59 1.96 11.01
CA GLY A 359 0.40 1.63 11.79
C GLY A 359 0.63 1.48 13.30
N GLY A 360 1.80 1.87 13.82
CA GLY A 360 2.06 1.85 15.26
C GLY A 360 3.53 2.12 15.63
N PRO A 361 3.83 2.32 16.93
CA PRO A 361 5.18 2.57 17.40
C PRO A 361 6.05 1.31 17.31
N LEU A 362 7.24 1.46 16.73
CA LEU A 362 8.23 0.40 16.62
C LEU A 362 9.37 0.62 17.61
N PRO A 363 9.81 -0.41 18.38
CA PRO A 363 11.02 -0.29 19.19
C PRO A 363 12.25 0.01 18.34
N ALA A 364 13.04 1.02 18.74
CA ALA A 364 14.26 1.41 18.05
C ALA A 364 15.27 0.25 17.92
N SER A 365 15.27 -0.69 18.87
CA SER A 365 16.08 -1.89 18.81
C SER A 365 15.72 -2.82 17.64
N THR A 366 14.43 -2.98 17.35
CA THR A 366 13.94 -3.77 16.21
C THR A 366 14.34 -3.10 14.89
N PHE A 367 14.07 -1.80 14.77
CA PHE A 367 14.50 -1.00 13.64
C PHE A 367 16.00 -1.16 13.34
N LYS A 368 16.82 -0.98 14.40
CA LYS A 368 18.28 -1.10 14.33
C LYS A 368 18.73 -2.49 13.86
N MET A 369 18.16 -3.56 14.45
CA MET A 369 18.57 -4.93 14.13
C MET A 369 18.32 -5.30 12.66
N PHE A 370 17.20 -4.90 12.06
CA PHE A 370 16.96 -5.13 10.63
C PHE A 370 17.97 -4.40 9.74
N ASN A 371 18.28 -3.14 10.06
CA ASN A 371 19.32 -2.39 9.34
C ASN A 371 20.73 -3.00 9.50
N GLU A 372 21.06 -3.50 10.69
CA GLU A 372 22.32 -4.21 10.99
C GLU A 372 22.44 -5.52 10.21
N LEU A 373 21.33 -6.22 9.97
CA LEU A 373 21.26 -7.43 9.13
C LEU A 373 21.39 -7.13 7.63
N GLY A 374 21.31 -5.86 7.25
CA GLY A 374 21.49 -5.42 5.87
C GLY A 374 20.20 -5.24 5.07
N ILE A 375 19.04 -5.25 5.72
CA ILE A 375 17.77 -4.83 5.13
C ILE A 375 17.65 -3.32 5.31
N ASP A 376 17.24 -2.62 4.27
CA ASP A 376 16.86 -1.22 4.39
C ASP A 376 15.49 -1.15 5.08
N PHE A 377 15.54 -0.94 6.40
CA PHE A 377 14.34 -0.89 7.22
C PHE A 377 13.97 0.56 7.49
N VAL A 378 12.72 0.92 7.18
CA VAL A 378 12.18 2.26 7.39
C VAL A 378 10.88 2.22 8.18
N GLN A 379 10.55 3.33 8.83
CA GLN A 379 9.28 3.53 9.52
C GLN A 379 8.59 4.75 8.93
N GLY A 380 7.27 4.65 8.74
CA GLY A 380 6.41 5.74 8.32
C GLY A 380 5.37 6.11 9.36
N TYR A 381 4.81 7.30 9.20
CA TYR A 381 3.70 7.82 9.99
C TYR A 381 2.69 8.50 9.08
N GLY A 382 1.43 8.35 9.45
CA GLY A 382 0.32 9.01 8.83
C GLY A 382 -1.02 8.50 9.35
N LEU A 383 -2.09 8.98 8.76
CA LEU A 383 -3.47 8.74 9.15
C LEU A 383 -4.29 8.39 7.90
N THR A 384 -5.40 7.69 8.05
CA THR A 384 -6.33 7.49 6.93
C THR A 384 -6.73 8.84 6.31
N GLU A 385 -6.91 9.85 7.15
CA GLU A 385 -7.23 11.23 6.80
C GLU A 385 -6.12 11.97 6.02
N THR A 386 -4.95 11.35 5.86
CA THR A 386 -3.80 11.89 5.11
C THR A 386 -3.32 10.97 3.99
N SER A 387 -4.11 10.02 3.54
CA SER A 387 -4.04 9.21 2.31
C SER A 387 -3.01 8.06 2.19
N PRO A 388 -2.27 7.52 3.16
CA PRO A 388 -2.14 7.90 4.57
C PRO A 388 -0.77 8.48 4.94
N ILE A 389 0.21 8.61 4.01
CA ILE A 389 1.63 8.81 4.34
C ILE A 389 1.94 10.31 4.48
N THR A 390 2.47 10.73 5.61
CA THR A 390 2.96 12.10 5.80
C THR A 390 4.43 12.15 6.14
N HIS A 391 4.95 11.11 6.78
CA HIS A 391 6.36 11.00 7.14
C HIS A 391 6.89 9.62 6.80
N LEU A 392 8.13 9.58 6.34
CA LEU A 392 8.85 8.34 6.06
C LEU A 392 10.33 8.53 6.36
N ASN A 393 10.95 7.59 7.10
CA ASN A 393 12.38 7.57 7.27
C ASN A 393 13.06 7.36 5.92
N PRO A 394 13.96 8.27 5.49
CA PRO A 394 14.73 8.03 4.29
C PRO A 394 15.74 6.90 4.52
N VAL A 395 15.80 5.94 3.59
CA VAL A 395 16.67 4.76 3.65
C VAL A 395 18.14 5.13 3.92
N PHE A 396 18.61 6.24 3.38
CA PHE A 396 20.00 6.68 3.45
C PHE A 396 20.32 7.61 4.64
N ALA A 397 19.31 8.07 5.39
CA ALA A 397 19.48 9.03 6.48
C ALA A 397 18.43 8.84 7.60
N TYR A 398 18.17 7.59 7.96
CA TYR A 398 17.18 7.23 8.96
C TYR A 398 17.62 7.56 10.39
N ILE A 399 16.63 7.76 11.26
CA ILE A 399 16.79 7.87 12.71
C ILE A 399 15.86 6.83 13.35
N GLU A 400 16.41 5.92 14.15
CA GLU A 400 15.72 4.75 14.68
C GLU A 400 14.58 5.08 15.65
N THR A 401 14.62 6.27 16.23
CA THR A 401 13.63 6.77 17.21
C THR A 401 12.65 7.78 16.59
N SER A 402 12.66 7.93 15.27
CA SER A 402 11.82 8.88 14.54
C SER A 402 10.99 8.19 13.47
N VAL A 403 9.81 8.72 13.20
CA VAL A 403 8.98 8.34 12.03
C VAL A 403 9.54 8.89 10.70
N GLY A 404 10.61 9.67 10.76
CA GLY A 404 11.33 10.17 9.61
C GLY A 404 10.98 11.60 9.22
N LYS A 405 11.27 11.92 7.97
CA LYS A 405 11.01 13.24 7.40
C LYS A 405 9.61 13.27 6.79
N LYS A 406 9.00 14.45 6.82
CA LYS A 406 7.80 14.69 6.02
C LYS A 406 8.08 14.43 4.54
N ILE A 407 7.09 13.89 3.85
CA ILE A 407 7.19 13.72 2.39
C ILE A 407 7.14 15.09 1.68
N PRO A 408 7.66 15.20 0.45
CA PRO A 408 7.58 16.44 -0.31
C PRO A 408 6.14 16.97 -0.40
N GLY A 409 5.94 18.27 -0.48
CA GLY A 409 4.62 18.89 -0.63
C GLY A 409 3.75 18.91 0.63
N VAL A 410 4.16 18.27 1.72
CA VAL A 410 3.43 18.28 3.00
C VAL A 410 4.03 19.30 3.96
N GLU A 411 3.18 20.16 4.51
CA GLU A 411 3.52 21.07 5.61
C GLU A 411 3.07 20.46 6.95
N VAL A 412 3.93 20.55 7.97
CA VAL A 412 3.65 20.02 9.30
C VAL A 412 4.02 21.05 10.34
N LYS A 413 3.12 21.28 11.30
CA LYS A 413 3.33 22.16 12.46
C LYS A 413 2.93 21.43 13.73
N ILE A 414 3.70 21.59 14.79
CA ILE A 414 3.29 21.21 16.14
C ILE A 414 2.77 22.49 16.82
N GLU A 415 1.53 22.46 17.24
CA GLU A 415 0.88 23.60 17.91
C GLU A 415 0.72 23.32 19.40
N ASP A 416 0.83 24.38 20.20
CA ASP A 416 0.75 24.34 21.66
C ASP A 416 1.67 23.26 22.29
N PRO A 417 2.99 23.27 21.98
CA PRO A 417 3.89 22.27 22.53
C PRO A 417 4.07 22.46 24.04
N ASP A 418 4.00 21.34 24.76
CA ASP A 418 4.37 21.30 26.19
C ASP A 418 5.90 21.44 26.41
N SER A 419 6.36 21.35 27.67
CA SER A 419 7.78 21.44 28.02
C SER A 419 8.65 20.36 27.36
N ASP A 420 8.07 19.24 27.01
CA ASP A 420 8.74 18.09 26.33
C ASP A 420 8.64 18.16 24.80
N GLY A 421 7.93 19.18 24.28
CA GLY A 421 7.72 19.41 22.86
C GLY A 421 6.54 18.61 22.28
N ASN A 422 5.71 17.98 23.09
CA ASN A 422 4.49 17.30 22.63
C ASN A 422 3.38 18.33 22.42
N GLY A 423 2.67 18.24 21.31
CA GLY A 423 1.59 19.15 20.98
C GLY A 423 0.67 18.57 19.90
N THR A 424 -0.28 19.37 19.44
CA THR A 424 -1.19 19.00 18.37
C THR A 424 -0.49 19.06 17.03
N ILE A 425 -0.56 17.97 16.26
CA ILE A 425 0.04 17.87 14.92
C ILE A 425 -0.94 18.44 13.90
N TYR A 426 -0.56 19.52 13.23
CA TYR A 426 -1.28 20.07 12.08
C TYR A 426 -0.58 19.66 10.78
N ILE A 427 -1.36 19.15 9.84
CA ILE A 427 -0.88 18.67 8.55
C ILE A 427 -1.66 19.38 7.44
N LYS A 428 -0.93 19.87 6.41
CA LYS A 428 -1.49 20.50 5.23
C LYS A 428 -0.78 19.99 3.99
N GLY A 429 -1.53 19.71 2.93
CA GLY A 429 -1.02 19.26 1.63
C GLY A 429 -2.08 18.57 0.80
N SER A 430 -1.71 18.19 -0.43
CA SER A 430 -2.60 17.47 -1.36
C SER A 430 -3.05 16.10 -0.83
N VAL A 431 -2.33 15.55 0.14
CA VAL A 431 -2.62 14.26 0.77
C VAL A 431 -3.77 14.30 1.79
N VAL A 432 -4.21 15.51 2.21
CA VAL A 432 -5.25 15.66 3.23
C VAL A 432 -6.63 15.42 2.62
N MET A 433 -7.42 14.59 3.30
CA MET A 433 -8.79 14.22 2.88
C MET A 433 -9.70 15.44 2.62
N GLN A 434 -10.79 15.21 1.91
CA GLN A 434 -11.83 16.24 1.67
C GLN A 434 -12.79 16.44 2.86
N GLY A 435 -12.69 15.63 3.90
CA GLY A 435 -13.51 15.65 5.10
C GLY A 435 -14.16 14.31 5.40
N TYR A 436 -15.05 14.29 6.39
CA TYR A 436 -15.80 13.08 6.75
C TYR A 436 -17.15 13.03 6.06
N TYR A 437 -17.48 11.87 5.50
CA TYR A 437 -18.74 11.63 4.81
C TYR A 437 -19.93 11.75 5.75
N ASN A 438 -20.94 12.55 5.35
CA ASN A 438 -22.14 12.85 6.15
C ASN A 438 -21.84 13.37 7.58
N ASN A 439 -20.71 14.01 7.79
CA ASN A 439 -20.34 14.62 9.07
C ASN A 439 -19.76 16.00 8.80
N GLN A 440 -20.51 17.05 9.10
CA GLN A 440 -20.14 18.46 8.84
C GLN A 440 -19.52 19.14 10.07
N GLU A 441 -19.40 18.44 11.21
CA GLU A 441 -18.70 18.93 12.40
C GLU A 441 -17.19 18.60 12.30
#